data_ca05262c81ed7d6eeeb24aa180a77135
#
_entry.id   ca05262c81ed7d6eeeb24aa180a77135
#
_cell.length_a   1.000
_cell.length_b   1.000
_cell.length_c   1.000
_cell.angle_alpha   90.00
_cell.angle_beta   90.00
_cell.angle_gamma   90.00
#
_symmetry.space_group_name_H-M   'P 1'
#
loop_
_entity.id
_entity.type
_entity.pdbx_description
1 polymer ?
#
loop_
_entity_poly.entity_id
_entity_poly.type
_entity_poly.pdbx_seq_one_letter_code
_entity_poly.pdbx_strand_id
1 'polypeptide(L)'
;MSTGKIIQVIGPVVDVEFPVGKLPAIYNAVNIKKSDSAKAERKEIVAEVAYHLGENTVRTIAMEPTEGLTRGLEVVDTGGPISVPVGRE
;
A
#
# COMPACT_ATOMS: atom_id res chain seq x y z
N MET A 1 11.24 -8.08 2.98
CA MET A 1 9.92 -7.49 2.73
C MET A 1 9.54 -7.70 1.28
N SER A 2 8.29 -7.87 1.02
CA SER A 2 7.85 -8.09 -0.35
C SER A 2 7.37 -6.79 -0.97
N THR A 3 7.47 -6.72 -2.29
CA THR A 3 7.10 -5.54 -3.04
C THR A 3 6.06 -5.94 -4.08
N GLY A 4 4.98 -5.17 -4.13
CA GLY A 4 3.93 -5.37 -5.12
C GLY A 4 3.75 -4.15 -5.98
N LYS A 5 2.72 -4.18 -6.82
CA LYS A 5 2.40 -3.08 -7.71
C LYS A 5 0.91 -2.81 -7.70
N ILE A 6 0.57 -1.53 -7.80
CA ILE A 6 -0.83 -1.14 -7.86
C ILE A 6 -1.43 -1.64 -9.17
N ILE A 7 -2.59 -2.27 -9.09
CA ILE A 7 -3.32 -2.69 -10.29
C ILE A 7 -4.61 -1.90 -10.47
N GLN A 8 -5.13 -1.28 -9.42
CA GLN A 8 -6.36 -0.52 -9.52
C GLN A 8 -6.48 0.45 -8.34
N VAL A 9 -7.00 1.64 -8.60
CA VAL A 9 -7.27 2.63 -7.57
C VAL A 9 -8.71 3.12 -7.74
N ILE A 10 -9.50 3.00 -6.69
CA ILE A 10 -10.88 3.45 -6.67
C ILE A 10 -11.11 4.19 -5.38
N GLY A 11 -11.15 5.54 -5.43
CA GLY A 11 -11.27 6.32 -4.21
C GLY A 11 -10.16 5.98 -3.25
N PRO A 12 -10.48 5.69 -1.98
CA PRO A 12 -9.44 5.32 -1.01
C PRO A 12 -8.99 3.87 -1.14
N VAL A 13 -9.60 3.11 -2.04
CA VAL A 13 -9.30 1.69 -2.19
C VAL A 13 -8.21 1.49 -3.22
N VAL A 14 -7.16 0.78 -2.84
CA VAL A 14 -6.02 0.51 -3.72
C VAL A 14 -5.81 -1.00 -3.76
N ASP A 15 -5.95 -1.58 -4.95
CA ASP A 15 -5.70 -3.01 -5.14
C ASP A 15 -4.27 -3.20 -5.60
N VAL A 16 -3.58 -4.13 -4.96
CA VAL A 16 -2.15 -4.35 -5.18
C VAL A 16 -1.90 -5.82 -5.42
N GLU A 17 -1.08 -6.10 -6.42
CA GLU A 17 -0.66 -7.47 -6.72
C GLU A 17 0.74 -7.70 -6.18
N PHE A 18 0.91 -8.79 -5.45
CA PHE A 18 2.20 -9.19 -4.89
C PHE A 18 2.66 -10.50 -5.52
N PRO A 19 3.96 -10.82 -5.43
CA PRO A 19 4.43 -12.11 -5.93
C PRO A 19 3.77 -13.28 -5.21
N VAL A 20 3.75 -14.42 -5.87
CA VAL A 20 3.17 -15.64 -5.30
C VAL A 20 3.81 -15.93 -3.95
N GLY A 21 2.95 -16.20 -2.97
CA GLY A 21 3.43 -16.55 -1.63
C GLY A 21 3.94 -15.39 -0.81
N LYS A 22 3.79 -14.16 -1.32
CA LYS A 22 4.31 -12.97 -0.64
C LYS A 22 3.21 -11.99 -0.24
N LEU A 23 1.99 -12.47 -0.13
CA LEU A 23 0.89 -11.58 0.25
C LEU A 23 1.04 -11.09 1.68
N PRO A 24 0.85 -9.79 1.91
CA PRO A 24 0.83 -9.30 3.29
C PRO A 24 -0.42 -9.78 4.01
N ALA A 25 -0.32 -9.93 5.30
CA ALA A 25 -1.45 -10.35 6.12
C ALA A 25 -2.48 -9.25 6.20
N ILE A 26 -3.73 -9.64 6.46
CA ILE A 26 -4.79 -8.65 6.69
C ILE A 26 -4.38 -7.79 7.88
N TYR A 27 -4.65 -6.51 7.77
CA TYR A 27 -4.29 -5.46 8.73
C TYR A 27 -2.82 -5.04 8.68
N ASN A 28 -2.00 -5.70 7.86
CA ASN A 28 -0.64 -5.19 7.67
C ASN A 28 -0.68 -3.85 6.98
N ALA A 29 0.31 -3.02 7.30
CA ALA A 29 0.50 -1.77 6.60
C ALA A 29 1.37 -1.99 5.38
N VAL A 30 1.04 -1.30 4.30
CA VAL A 30 1.89 -1.28 3.12
C VAL A 30 2.17 0.17 2.78
N ASN A 31 3.35 0.43 2.24
CA ASN A 31 3.74 1.77 1.83
C ASN A 31 3.70 1.87 0.32
N ILE A 32 2.86 2.78 -0.18
CA ILE A 32 2.76 3.03 -1.60
C ILE A 32 3.77 4.13 -1.92
N LYS A 33 4.68 3.83 -2.81
CA LYS A 33 5.74 4.77 -3.14
C LYS A 33 5.27 5.65 -4.28
N LYS A 34 4.84 6.86 -3.94
CA LYS A 34 4.41 7.83 -4.90
C LYS A 34 5.63 8.59 -5.40
N SER A 35 5.87 8.52 -6.68
CA SER A 35 7.00 9.20 -7.28
C SER A 35 6.53 10.50 -7.91
N ASP A 36 7.13 11.60 -7.50
CA ASP A 36 6.88 12.88 -8.12
C ASP A 36 8.17 13.31 -8.79
N SER A 37 8.28 13.00 -10.07
CA SER A 37 9.50 13.28 -10.79
C SER A 37 9.82 14.76 -10.89
N ALA A 38 8.80 15.61 -10.78
CA ALA A 38 9.02 17.03 -10.92
C ALA A 38 9.74 17.62 -9.72
N LYS A 39 9.58 17.02 -8.56
CA LYS A 39 10.16 17.56 -7.34
C LYS A 39 11.22 16.67 -6.72
N ALA A 40 11.42 15.53 -7.29
CA ALA A 40 12.38 14.56 -6.75
C ALA A 40 12.10 14.19 -5.29
N GLU A 41 10.91 14.48 -4.82
CA GLU A 41 10.51 14.10 -3.49
C GLU A 41 9.76 12.81 -3.54
N ARG A 42 10.08 11.95 -2.61
CA ARG A 42 9.38 10.67 -2.49
C ARG A 42 8.38 10.79 -1.39
N LYS A 43 7.13 10.65 -1.75
CA LYS A 43 6.07 10.57 -0.77
C LYS A 43 5.62 9.14 -0.67
N GLU A 44 5.40 8.72 0.55
CA GLU A 44 4.86 7.39 0.78
C GLU A 44 3.49 7.53 1.40
N ILE A 45 2.57 6.76 0.88
CA ILE A 45 1.21 6.73 1.40
C ILE A 45 1.02 5.39 2.07
N VAL A 46 0.57 5.42 3.32
CA VAL A 46 0.34 4.21 4.08
C VAL A 46 -1.07 3.72 3.78
N ALA A 47 -1.18 2.42 3.53
CA ALA A 47 -2.48 1.79 3.34
C ALA A 47 -2.51 0.53 4.19
N GLU A 48 -3.72 0.13 4.58
CA GLU A 48 -3.92 -1.06 5.40
C GLU A 48 -4.56 -2.14 4.56
N VAL A 49 -4.04 -3.36 4.65
CA VAL A 49 -4.60 -4.49 3.92
C VAL A 49 -5.93 -4.87 4.54
N ALA A 50 -7.00 -4.76 3.76
CA ALA A 50 -8.35 -5.04 4.23
C ALA A 50 -8.82 -6.44 3.85
N TYR A 51 -8.52 -6.87 2.62
CA TYR A 51 -8.96 -8.16 2.11
C TYR A 51 -7.91 -8.78 1.23
N HIS A 52 -7.92 -10.11 1.21
CA HIS A 52 -7.21 -10.85 0.17
C HIS A 52 -8.22 -11.18 -0.91
N LEU A 53 -7.92 -10.76 -2.14
CA LEU A 53 -8.85 -10.98 -3.25
C LEU A 53 -8.56 -12.26 -4.02
N GLY A 54 -7.53 -13.00 -3.62
CA GLY A 54 -7.12 -14.18 -4.36
C GLY A 54 -6.12 -13.80 -5.46
N GLU A 55 -5.48 -14.81 -6.04
CA GLU A 55 -4.56 -14.61 -7.15
C GLU A 55 -3.49 -13.57 -6.84
N ASN A 56 -2.99 -13.60 -5.62
CA ASN A 56 -1.89 -12.73 -5.20
C ASN A 56 -2.24 -11.25 -5.14
N THR A 57 -3.53 -10.94 -5.06
CA THR A 57 -4.00 -9.56 -5.01
C THR A 57 -4.60 -9.27 -3.65
N VAL A 58 -4.28 -8.12 -3.11
CA VAL A 58 -4.87 -7.66 -1.86
C VAL A 58 -5.56 -6.33 -2.10
N ARG A 59 -6.63 -6.10 -1.35
CA ARG A 59 -7.33 -4.81 -1.36
C ARG A 59 -6.92 -4.05 -0.13
N THR A 60 -6.43 -2.83 -0.34
CA THR A 60 -5.97 -1.99 0.76
C THR A 60 -6.79 -0.72 0.82
N ILE A 61 -6.84 -0.13 2.00
CA ILE A 61 -7.50 1.15 2.22
C ILE A 61 -6.42 2.16 2.55
N ALA A 62 -6.31 3.19 1.72
CA ALA A 62 -5.28 4.20 1.93
C ALA A 62 -5.67 5.11 3.08
N MET A 63 -4.68 5.50 3.87
CA MET A 63 -4.89 6.39 5.00
C MET A 63 -4.84 7.85 4.59
N GLU A 64 -4.42 8.13 3.35
CA GLU A 64 -4.28 9.48 2.83
C GLU A 64 -4.95 9.54 1.46
N PRO A 65 -5.18 10.75 0.94
CA PRO A 65 -5.77 10.87 -0.40
C PRO A 65 -4.94 10.15 -1.44
N THR A 66 -5.64 9.50 -2.37
CA THR A 66 -4.98 8.69 -3.39
C THR A 66 -4.77 9.43 -4.69
N GLU A 67 -4.94 10.74 -4.69
CA GLU A 67 -4.72 11.53 -5.89
C GLU A 67 -3.30 11.35 -6.41
N GLY A 68 -3.19 11.15 -7.68
CA GLY A 68 -1.88 10.97 -8.30
C GLY A 68 -1.35 9.55 -8.27
N LEU A 69 -2.06 8.64 -7.62
CA LEU A 69 -1.65 7.24 -7.66
C LEU A 69 -2.07 6.62 -8.99
N THR A 70 -1.18 5.83 -9.57
CA THR A 70 -1.44 5.19 -10.84
C THR A 70 -1.10 3.71 -10.76
N ARG A 71 -1.60 2.97 -11.73
CA ARG A 71 -1.25 1.56 -11.84
C ARG A 71 0.25 1.44 -12.06
N GLY A 72 0.82 0.40 -11.50
CA GLY A 72 2.24 0.11 -11.66
C GLY A 72 3.14 0.71 -10.61
N LEU A 73 2.61 1.58 -9.74
CA LEU A 73 3.44 2.12 -8.67
C LEU A 73 3.83 1.03 -7.69
N GLU A 74 5.01 1.16 -7.14
CA GLU A 74 5.55 0.17 -6.22
C GLU A 74 4.91 0.29 -4.85
N VAL A 75 4.59 -0.87 -4.26
CA VAL A 75 4.00 -0.94 -2.92
C VAL A 75 4.83 -1.91 -2.11
N VAL A 76 5.27 -1.48 -0.94
CA VAL A 76 6.14 -2.30 -0.09
C VAL A 76 5.37 -2.77 1.14
N ASP A 77 5.41 -4.08 1.38
CA ASP A 77 4.83 -4.66 2.59
C ASP A 77 5.76 -4.37 3.76
N THR A 78 5.25 -3.69 4.78
CA THR A 78 6.07 -3.33 5.93
C THR A 78 6.31 -4.51 6.87
N GLY A 79 5.55 -5.59 6.72
CA GLY A 79 5.71 -6.76 7.56
C GLY A 79 4.96 -6.71 8.86
N GLY A 80 4.13 -5.69 9.08
CA GLY A 80 3.37 -5.58 10.31
C GLY A 80 2.25 -4.58 10.20
N PRO A 81 1.42 -4.47 11.23
CA PRO A 81 0.31 -3.53 11.22
C PRO A 81 0.79 -2.09 11.28
N ILE A 82 -0.15 -1.18 11.05
CA ILE A 82 0.17 0.24 11.15
C ILE A 82 0.64 0.53 12.56
N SER A 83 1.82 1.13 12.64
CA SER A 83 2.37 1.51 13.92
C SER A 83 1.94 2.94 14.21
N VAL A 84 1.01 3.09 15.13
CA VAL A 84 0.58 4.42 15.56
C VAL A 84 1.37 4.74 16.83
N PRO A 85 2.14 5.83 16.83
CA PRO A 85 2.81 6.22 18.05
C PRO A 85 1.73 6.53 19.09
N VAL A 86 1.68 5.72 20.11
CA VAL A 86 0.74 5.94 21.20
C VAL A 86 1.36 7.03 22.02
N GLY A 87 0.77 8.13 21.95
CA GLY A 87 1.24 9.19 22.79
C GLY A 87 1.15 8.76 24.21
N ARG A 88 1.47 8.47 24.80
CA ARG A 88 1.22 8.12 25.90
C ARG A 88 1.12 8.88 26.61
N GLU A 89 0.73 8.86 26.56
CA GLU A 89 0.60 9.36 27.00
C GLU A 89 0.62 9.56 27.48
#